data_80ef26ba3dc31c0c96eded66f0cbdba7
#
_entry.id   80ef26ba3dc31c0c96eded66f0cbdba7
#
_cell.length_a   1.000
_cell.length_b   1.000
_cell.length_c   1.000
_cell.angle_alpha   90.00
_cell.angle_beta   90.00
_cell.angle_gamma   90.00
#
_symmetry.space_group_name_H-M   'P 1'
#
loop_
_entity.id
_entity.type
_entity.pdbx_description
1 polymer ?
#
loop_
_entity_poly.entity_id
_entity_poly.type
_entity_poly.pdbx_seq_one_letter_code
_entity_poly.pdbx_strand_id
1 'polypeptide(L)'
;MSFSPAVTETLFLLGAGDEIAGVSAFCARPPEARRKKVLGSYNTVSMDTLKEIAPDVLFTTTGYQREFAAHLAKDFPVYALELPVSVSGIVDFAQKVGLVTGRVLEGAALSRRLLESLARCTPVRRIRAYLEIDFNGPVSFGAYSYITDAMRYLGVESIYGNQFCEWLTPDLDFVRRSDPEAIFYEAKMYSRFDEKDLAGLLVERGWDDICAVKEGHVFLAPGPLDFFAHHGPSFVTEAMPWMRTKLED
;
A
#
# COMPACT_ATOMS: atom_id res chain seq x y z
N MET A 1 -12.28 5.04 15.35
CA MET A 1 -12.64 4.12 14.24
C MET A 1 -11.75 4.35 13.04
N SER A 2 -11.53 3.36 12.18
CA SER A 2 -10.64 3.51 11.03
C SER A 2 -11.25 2.94 9.74
N PHE A 3 -11.29 3.76 8.70
CA PHE A 3 -11.65 3.36 7.33
C PHE A 3 -10.43 3.19 6.42
N SER A 4 -9.21 3.31 6.98
CA SER A 4 -7.95 3.09 6.28
C SER A 4 -7.22 1.87 6.83
N PRO A 5 -6.87 0.88 6.00
CA PRO A 5 -6.05 -0.27 6.41
C PRO A 5 -4.72 0.14 7.04
N ALA A 6 -4.04 1.15 6.47
CA ALA A 6 -2.77 1.65 6.98
C ALA A 6 -2.90 2.27 8.38
N VAL A 7 -3.98 3.04 8.63
CA VAL A 7 -4.25 3.60 9.96
C VAL A 7 -4.59 2.48 10.94
N THR A 8 -5.40 1.50 10.52
CA THR A 8 -5.75 0.36 11.37
C THR A 8 -4.51 -0.39 11.84
N GLU A 9 -3.62 -0.74 10.92
CA GLU A 9 -2.33 -1.36 11.26
C GLU A 9 -1.52 -0.49 12.22
N THR A 10 -1.40 0.81 11.92
CA THR A 10 -0.67 1.75 12.76
C THR A 10 -1.24 1.80 14.17
N LEU A 11 -2.56 1.89 14.34
CA LEU A 11 -3.23 1.91 15.65
C LEU A 11 -2.91 0.65 16.48
N PHE A 12 -2.91 -0.53 15.85
CA PHE A 12 -2.49 -1.76 16.54
C PHE A 12 -1.02 -1.71 16.96
N LEU A 13 -0.13 -1.23 16.11
CA LEU A 13 1.29 -1.09 16.41
C LEU A 13 1.59 -0.06 17.49
N LEU A 14 0.72 0.92 17.67
CA LEU A 14 0.75 1.90 18.76
C LEU A 14 0.10 1.38 20.06
N GLY A 15 -0.42 0.15 20.08
CA GLY A 15 -1.12 -0.42 21.24
C GLY A 15 -2.53 0.13 21.46
N ALA A 16 -3.14 0.79 20.45
CA ALA A 16 -4.51 1.30 20.47
C ALA A 16 -5.54 0.30 19.92
N GLY A 17 -5.13 -0.94 19.68
CA GLY A 17 -6.00 -1.95 19.05
C GLY A 17 -7.32 -2.15 19.76
N ASP A 18 -7.34 -2.20 21.08
CA ASP A 18 -8.56 -2.42 21.87
C ASP A 18 -9.54 -1.25 21.83
N GLU A 19 -9.04 -0.04 21.60
CA GLU A 19 -9.84 1.20 21.48
C GLU A 19 -10.51 1.35 20.11
N ILE A 20 -10.19 0.46 19.15
CA ILE A 20 -10.81 0.48 17.82
C ILE A 20 -12.23 -0.06 17.89
N ALA A 21 -13.22 0.83 17.88
CA ALA A 21 -14.64 0.48 17.92
C ALA A 21 -15.16 -0.11 16.60
N GLY A 22 -14.46 0.12 15.48
CA GLY A 22 -14.83 -0.43 14.19
C GLY A 22 -13.87 -0.08 13.05
N VAL A 23 -13.93 -0.89 11.99
CA VAL A 23 -13.01 -0.83 10.85
C VAL A 23 -13.76 -0.97 9.52
N SER A 24 -13.08 -0.68 8.41
CA SER A 24 -13.57 -1.04 7.07
C SER A 24 -13.34 -2.53 6.76
N ALA A 25 -14.06 -3.06 5.79
CA ALA A 25 -13.92 -4.45 5.32
C ALA A 25 -12.51 -4.79 4.80
N PHE A 26 -11.70 -3.78 4.48
CA PHE A 26 -10.35 -3.95 3.96
C PHE A 26 -9.26 -3.87 5.05
N CYS A 27 -9.63 -3.56 6.29
CA CYS A 27 -8.70 -3.52 7.43
C CYS A 27 -8.39 -4.94 7.92
N ALA A 28 -7.42 -5.58 7.31
CA ALA A 28 -7.06 -6.97 7.56
C ALA A 28 -5.70 -7.16 8.25
N ARG A 29 -4.97 -6.07 8.51
CA ARG A 29 -3.68 -6.05 9.21
C ARG A 29 -3.76 -5.25 10.52
N PRO A 30 -3.15 -5.79 11.59
CA PRO A 30 -2.69 -7.17 11.73
C PRO A 30 -3.87 -8.18 11.72
N PRO A 31 -3.64 -9.51 11.82
CA PRO A 31 -4.73 -10.50 11.81
C PRO A 31 -5.84 -10.22 12.84
N GLU A 32 -5.50 -9.61 13.97
CA GLU A 32 -6.43 -9.21 15.03
C GLU A 32 -7.46 -8.16 14.56
N ALA A 33 -7.10 -7.35 13.58
CA ALA A 33 -8.01 -6.34 13.01
C ALA A 33 -9.27 -6.99 12.41
N ARG A 34 -9.18 -8.24 11.92
CA ARG A 34 -10.31 -9.01 11.38
C ARG A 34 -11.36 -9.38 12.42
N ARG A 35 -11.04 -9.26 13.73
CA ARG A 35 -11.98 -9.49 14.82
C ARG A 35 -12.76 -8.23 15.19
N LYS A 36 -12.39 -7.08 14.64
CA LYS A 36 -13.08 -5.82 14.87
C LYS A 36 -14.38 -5.77 14.07
N LYS A 37 -15.36 -5.02 14.58
CA LYS A 37 -16.65 -4.82 13.92
C LYS A 37 -16.43 -4.13 12.56
N VAL A 38 -16.82 -4.79 11.48
CA VAL A 38 -16.81 -4.18 10.14
C VAL A 38 -18.03 -3.28 10.02
N LEU A 39 -17.83 -2.00 9.69
CA LEU A 39 -18.85 -0.96 9.66
C LEU A 39 -19.17 -0.48 8.24
N GLY A 40 -18.35 -0.83 7.28
CA GLY A 40 -18.51 -0.40 5.89
C GLY A 40 -17.29 -0.74 5.02
N SER A 41 -17.19 -0.04 3.92
CA SER A 41 -16.08 -0.15 2.97
C SER A 41 -15.15 1.07 3.02
N TYR A 42 -14.38 1.32 1.97
CA TYR A 42 -13.55 2.52 1.83
C TYR A 42 -14.36 3.83 1.82
N ASN A 43 -15.60 3.79 1.32
CA ASN A 43 -16.41 4.97 1.02
C ASN A 43 -17.89 4.81 1.40
N THR A 44 -18.23 3.76 2.14
CA THR A 44 -19.60 3.50 2.58
C THR A 44 -19.65 3.11 4.04
N VAL A 45 -20.63 3.65 4.77
CA VAL A 45 -20.92 3.31 6.16
C VAL A 45 -22.37 3.67 6.49
N SER A 46 -22.97 2.98 7.46
CA SER A 46 -24.27 3.39 8.03
C SER A 46 -24.08 4.58 8.98
N MET A 47 -24.70 5.70 8.68
CA MET A 47 -24.66 6.89 9.54
C MET A 47 -25.34 6.63 10.89
N ASP A 48 -26.38 5.82 10.94
CA ASP A 48 -27.06 5.45 12.19
C ASP A 48 -26.13 4.61 13.08
N THR A 49 -25.39 3.67 12.48
CA THR A 49 -24.38 2.90 13.21
C THR A 49 -23.27 3.79 13.77
N LEU A 50 -22.83 4.84 13.02
CA LEU A 50 -21.85 5.79 13.52
C LEU A 50 -22.39 6.61 14.70
N LYS A 51 -23.66 7.04 14.65
CA LYS A 51 -24.32 7.77 15.74
C LYS A 51 -24.45 6.92 17.01
N GLU A 52 -24.77 5.64 16.85
CA GLU A 52 -24.84 4.70 17.98
C GLU A 52 -23.50 4.48 18.66
N ILE A 53 -22.42 4.38 17.86
CA ILE A 53 -21.07 4.15 18.40
C ILE A 53 -20.48 5.44 18.98
N ALA A 54 -20.86 6.60 18.45
CA ALA A 54 -20.36 7.92 18.83
C ALA A 54 -18.84 7.98 18.96
N PRO A 55 -18.09 7.74 17.87
CA PRO A 55 -16.62 7.65 17.92
C PRO A 55 -15.98 9.01 18.22
N ASP A 56 -14.92 9.03 19.03
CA ASP A 56 -14.13 10.23 19.31
C ASP A 56 -13.41 10.76 18.05
N VAL A 57 -13.03 9.85 17.14
CA VAL A 57 -12.40 10.20 15.86
C VAL A 57 -12.62 9.12 14.81
N LEU A 58 -12.87 9.58 13.58
CA LEU A 58 -12.92 8.75 12.38
C LEU A 58 -11.66 9.00 11.56
N PHE A 59 -10.87 7.95 11.36
CA PHE A 59 -9.71 8.01 10.48
C PHE A 59 -10.07 7.61 9.06
N THR A 60 -9.71 8.48 8.12
CA THR A 60 -9.77 8.27 6.67
C THR A 60 -8.43 8.65 6.05
N THR A 61 -8.30 8.54 4.73
CA THR A 61 -7.18 9.13 3.97
C THR A 61 -7.69 10.16 2.99
N THR A 62 -6.82 11.03 2.51
CA THR A 62 -7.09 11.90 1.36
C THR A 62 -7.09 11.09 0.06
N GLY A 63 -7.10 11.74 -1.08
CA GLY A 63 -7.14 11.06 -2.38
C GLY A 63 -8.52 10.43 -2.62
N TYR A 64 -8.56 9.12 -2.80
CA TYR A 64 -9.78 8.37 -3.13
C TYR A 64 -10.88 8.40 -2.05
N GLN A 65 -10.57 8.75 -0.80
CA GLN A 65 -11.55 8.91 0.28
C GLN A 65 -11.97 10.37 0.53
N ARG A 66 -11.53 11.32 -0.27
CA ARG A 66 -11.76 12.76 -0.04
C ARG A 66 -13.21 13.12 0.12
N GLU A 67 -14.08 12.66 -0.77
CA GLU A 67 -15.52 12.96 -0.72
C GLU A 67 -16.20 12.28 0.47
N PHE A 68 -15.81 11.04 0.76
CA PHE A 68 -16.29 10.30 1.91
C PHE A 68 -15.89 10.98 3.22
N ALA A 69 -14.64 11.39 3.36
CA ALA A 69 -14.15 12.14 4.52
C ALA A 69 -14.91 13.46 4.70
N ALA A 70 -15.12 14.22 3.63
CA ALA A 70 -15.89 15.47 3.66
C ALA A 70 -17.37 15.24 4.02
N HIS A 71 -17.95 14.12 3.60
CA HIS A 71 -19.32 13.75 3.99
C HIS A 71 -19.41 13.45 5.49
N LEU A 72 -18.50 12.63 6.02
CA LEU A 72 -18.46 12.27 7.44
C LEU A 72 -18.17 13.47 8.35
N ALA A 73 -17.33 14.39 7.91
CA ALA A 73 -16.90 15.56 8.69
C ALA A 73 -18.04 16.55 8.97
N LYS A 74 -19.22 16.38 8.36
CA LYS A 74 -20.41 17.19 8.67
C LYS A 74 -20.98 16.88 10.04
N ASP A 75 -20.87 15.64 10.50
CA ASP A 75 -21.52 15.13 11.70
C ASP A 75 -20.55 14.52 12.72
N PHE A 76 -19.32 14.21 12.33
CA PHE A 76 -18.34 13.51 13.17
C PHE A 76 -16.95 14.15 13.13
N PRO A 77 -16.15 13.99 14.18
CA PRO A 77 -14.73 14.33 14.15
C PRO A 77 -13.99 13.41 13.16
N VAL A 78 -13.50 13.94 12.05
CA VAL A 78 -12.75 13.21 11.04
C VAL A 78 -11.31 13.69 11.00
N TYR A 79 -10.38 12.77 11.04
CA TYR A 79 -8.98 13.02 10.72
C TYR A 79 -8.63 12.31 9.42
N ALA A 80 -8.56 13.07 8.33
CA ALA A 80 -8.15 12.57 7.02
C ALA A 80 -6.63 12.69 6.89
N LEU A 81 -5.91 11.56 6.97
CA LEU A 81 -4.47 11.56 6.74
C LEU A 81 -4.18 11.71 5.25
N GLU A 82 -3.14 12.48 4.96
CA GLU A 82 -2.66 12.61 3.59
C GLU A 82 -2.14 11.27 3.08
N LEU A 83 -2.58 10.86 1.89
CA LEU A 83 -2.07 9.65 1.25
C LEU A 83 -0.57 9.85 0.95
N PRO A 84 0.32 8.97 1.42
CA PRO A 84 1.75 9.19 1.27
C PRO A 84 2.17 9.08 -0.21
N VAL A 85 2.96 10.04 -0.66
CA VAL A 85 3.58 10.06 -2.00
C VAL A 85 5.03 9.58 -1.98
N SER A 86 5.56 9.29 -0.78
CA SER A 86 6.93 8.84 -0.55
C SER A 86 7.02 7.89 0.64
N VAL A 87 8.10 7.16 0.73
CA VAL A 87 8.39 6.28 1.87
C VAL A 87 8.52 7.07 3.17
N SER A 88 9.09 8.27 3.12
CA SER A 88 9.15 9.18 4.28
C SER A 88 7.77 9.60 4.75
N GLY A 89 6.80 9.73 3.84
CA GLY A 89 5.40 9.99 4.18
C GLY A 89 4.76 8.86 5.00
N ILE A 90 5.12 7.60 4.75
CA ILE A 90 4.68 6.46 5.57
C ILE A 90 5.27 6.54 6.99
N VAL A 91 6.52 6.97 7.13
CA VAL A 91 7.15 7.18 8.44
C VAL A 91 6.45 8.30 9.22
N ASP A 92 6.15 9.41 8.57
CA ASP A 92 5.46 10.56 9.16
C ASP A 92 3.99 10.20 9.54
N PHE A 93 3.37 9.33 8.76
CA PHE A 93 2.03 8.80 9.04
C PHE A 93 1.91 8.16 10.43
N ALA A 94 2.93 7.39 10.85
CA ALA A 94 2.97 6.77 12.16
C ALA A 94 2.98 7.81 13.30
N GLN A 95 3.72 8.91 13.14
CA GLN A 95 3.74 10.00 14.12
C GLN A 95 2.41 10.74 14.18
N LYS A 96 1.79 11.04 13.02
CA LYS A 96 0.50 11.72 12.94
C LYS A 96 -0.61 10.93 13.64
N VAL A 97 -0.67 9.61 13.42
CA VAL A 97 -1.63 8.75 14.12
C VAL A 97 -1.37 8.74 15.63
N GLY A 98 -0.10 8.65 16.05
CA GLY A 98 0.29 8.71 17.46
C GLY A 98 -0.12 10.04 18.11
N LEU A 99 0.09 11.16 17.42
CA LEU A 99 -0.28 12.50 17.90
C LEU A 99 -1.80 12.62 18.12
N VAL A 100 -2.59 12.20 17.14
CA VAL A 100 -4.06 12.31 17.21
C VAL A 100 -4.66 11.41 18.28
N THR A 101 -4.02 10.28 18.59
CA THR A 101 -4.49 9.32 19.60
C THR A 101 -3.85 9.52 20.97
N GLY A 102 -3.05 10.58 21.17
CA GLY A 102 -2.33 10.81 22.41
C GLY A 102 -1.18 9.84 22.69
N ARG A 103 -0.78 9.02 21.70
CA ARG A 103 0.28 8.00 21.79
C ARG A 103 1.58 8.50 21.12
N VAL A 104 2.02 9.68 21.57
CA VAL A 104 3.14 10.40 20.94
C VAL A 104 4.44 9.62 21.02
N LEU A 105 4.73 9.00 22.18
CA LEU A 105 5.97 8.25 22.38
C LEU A 105 5.99 6.96 21.56
N GLU A 106 4.87 6.27 21.49
CA GLU A 106 4.69 5.06 20.68
C GLU A 106 4.81 5.38 19.18
N GLY A 107 4.21 6.50 18.74
CA GLY A 107 4.34 7.01 17.38
C GLY A 107 5.80 7.32 17.01
N ALA A 108 6.52 7.99 17.90
CA ALA A 108 7.94 8.28 17.70
C ALA A 108 8.80 6.99 17.70
N ALA A 109 8.47 6.02 18.56
CA ALA A 109 9.15 4.73 18.59
C ALA A 109 8.89 3.92 17.31
N LEU A 110 7.66 3.92 16.81
CA LEU A 110 7.30 3.26 15.54
C LEU A 110 8.04 3.93 14.37
N SER A 111 8.03 5.25 14.28
CA SER A 111 8.76 5.98 13.22
C SER A 111 10.24 5.65 13.23
N ARG A 112 10.86 5.55 14.41
CA ARG A 112 12.28 5.15 14.53
C ARG A 112 12.52 3.75 13.99
N ARG A 113 11.66 2.78 14.33
CA ARG A 113 11.74 1.41 13.78
C ARG A 113 11.60 1.37 12.27
N LEU A 114 10.72 2.19 11.69
CA LEU A 114 10.58 2.31 10.24
C LEU A 114 11.84 2.90 9.60
N LEU A 115 12.43 3.94 10.19
CA LEU A 115 13.70 4.52 9.72
C LEU A 115 14.86 3.51 9.81
N GLU A 116 14.92 2.72 10.87
CA GLU A 116 15.89 1.63 11.02
C GLU A 116 15.70 0.54 9.96
N SER A 117 14.45 0.24 9.60
CA SER A 117 14.16 -0.69 8.50
C SER A 117 14.61 -0.13 7.16
N LEU A 118 14.31 1.14 6.89
CA LEU A 118 14.78 1.82 5.68
C LEU A 118 16.30 1.86 5.56
N ALA A 119 17.00 2.12 6.67
CA ALA A 119 18.46 2.13 6.68
C ALA A 119 19.08 0.78 6.27
N ARG A 120 18.36 -0.33 6.44
CA ARG A 120 18.79 -1.65 5.99
C ARG A 120 18.43 -1.95 4.52
N CYS A 121 17.49 -1.23 3.95
CA CYS A 121 17.08 -1.36 2.56
C CYS A 121 18.03 -0.62 1.62
N THR A 122 19.32 -1.01 1.59
CA THR A 122 20.29 -0.40 0.69
C THR A 122 20.04 -0.79 -0.77
N PRO A 123 20.37 0.07 -1.75
CA PRO A 123 20.30 -0.28 -3.16
C PRO A 123 21.13 -1.52 -3.47
N VAL A 124 20.58 -2.41 -4.28
CA VAL A 124 21.28 -3.66 -4.70
C VAL A 124 22.01 -3.44 -6.01
N ARG A 125 21.27 -3.09 -7.05
CA ARG A 125 21.80 -2.77 -8.38
C ARG A 125 20.86 -1.78 -9.06
N ARG A 126 21.37 -1.05 -10.05
CA ARG A 126 20.52 -0.17 -10.86
C ARG A 126 19.90 -0.99 -12.00
N ILE A 127 18.58 -1.14 -11.96
CA ILE A 127 17.80 -1.86 -12.97
C ILE A 127 16.53 -1.09 -13.30
N ARG A 128 15.97 -1.37 -14.48
CA ARG A 128 14.63 -0.90 -14.85
C ARG A 128 13.60 -1.96 -14.54
N ALA A 129 12.50 -1.57 -13.90
CA ALA A 129 11.44 -2.50 -13.58
C ALA A 129 10.04 -1.95 -13.88
N TYR A 130 9.12 -2.88 -14.07
CA TYR A 130 7.70 -2.63 -14.13
C TYR A 130 7.03 -3.17 -12.87
N LEU A 131 6.14 -2.39 -12.28
CA LEU A 131 5.30 -2.85 -11.18
C LEU A 131 3.83 -2.63 -11.54
N GLU A 132 3.02 -3.66 -11.34
CA GLU A 132 1.59 -3.67 -11.59
C GLU A 132 0.82 -4.22 -10.40
N ILE A 133 -0.33 -3.59 -10.12
CA ILE A 133 -1.33 -4.08 -9.16
C ILE A 133 -2.65 -4.27 -9.92
N ASP A 134 -3.30 -5.40 -9.70
CA ASP A 134 -4.63 -5.67 -10.26
C ASP A 134 -5.73 -5.07 -9.36
N PHE A 135 -6.31 -3.95 -9.78
CA PHE A 135 -7.51 -3.34 -9.18
C PHE A 135 -8.77 -3.57 -10.05
N ASN A 136 -9.01 -4.77 -10.56
CA ASN A 136 -9.96 -5.14 -11.62
C ASN A 136 -9.51 -4.62 -13.00
N GLY A 137 -8.23 -4.61 -13.21
CA GLY A 137 -7.51 -4.15 -14.36
C GLY A 137 -6.14 -3.65 -13.96
N PRO A 138 -5.20 -3.56 -14.90
CA PRO A 138 -3.83 -3.22 -14.62
C PRO A 138 -3.69 -1.76 -14.17
N VAL A 139 -2.99 -1.56 -13.07
CA VAL A 139 -2.61 -0.23 -12.56
C VAL A 139 -1.12 -0.21 -12.28
N SER A 140 -0.45 0.83 -12.73
CA SER A 140 0.94 1.13 -12.44
C SER A 140 1.11 2.52 -11.84
N PHE A 141 2.34 2.92 -11.47
CA PHE A 141 2.58 4.05 -10.60
C PHE A 141 3.61 5.02 -11.18
N GLY A 142 3.27 6.29 -11.12
CA GLY A 142 4.09 7.39 -11.60
C GLY A 142 4.95 8.03 -10.51
N ALA A 143 5.43 9.24 -10.80
CA ALA A 143 6.40 9.98 -9.98
C ALA A 143 5.89 10.34 -8.56
N TYR A 144 4.56 10.46 -8.38
CA TYR A 144 3.94 10.88 -7.12
C TYR A 144 3.44 9.72 -6.27
N SER A 145 4.03 8.52 -6.44
CA SER A 145 3.68 7.34 -5.67
C SER A 145 4.79 6.93 -4.71
N TYR A 146 4.41 6.56 -3.47
CA TYR A 146 5.33 5.95 -2.51
C TYR A 146 5.94 4.64 -3.02
N ILE A 147 5.25 3.92 -3.90
CA ILE A 147 5.75 2.70 -4.55
C ILE A 147 6.93 3.04 -5.46
N THR A 148 6.78 4.05 -6.30
CA THR A 148 7.87 4.52 -7.18
C THR A 148 9.04 5.08 -6.38
N ASP A 149 8.75 5.78 -5.28
CA ASP A 149 9.79 6.28 -4.36
C ASP A 149 10.55 5.13 -3.69
N ALA A 150 9.84 4.08 -3.24
CA ALA A 150 10.44 2.87 -2.69
C ALA A 150 11.33 2.14 -3.70
N MET A 151 10.88 2.02 -4.95
CA MET A 151 11.69 1.45 -6.04
C MET A 151 12.99 2.23 -6.20
N ARG A 152 12.93 3.57 -6.27
CA ARG A 152 14.15 4.42 -6.33
C ARG A 152 15.07 4.21 -5.12
N TYR A 153 14.48 4.09 -3.93
CA TYR A 153 15.22 3.83 -2.70
C TYR A 153 16.04 2.54 -2.78
N LEU A 154 15.52 1.53 -3.47
CA LEU A 154 16.18 0.23 -3.71
C LEU A 154 17.11 0.22 -4.95
N GLY A 155 17.26 1.36 -5.63
CA GLY A 155 18.06 1.45 -6.86
C GLY A 155 17.32 1.05 -8.13
N VAL A 156 16.00 0.82 -8.04
CA VAL A 156 15.16 0.40 -9.17
C VAL A 156 14.53 1.61 -9.83
N GLU A 157 14.68 1.71 -11.14
CA GLU A 157 14.03 2.72 -11.97
C GLU A 157 12.71 2.17 -12.54
N SER A 158 11.58 2.67 -12.05
CA SER A 158 10.29 2.33 -12.65
C SER A 158 10.21 2.88 -14.07
N ILE A 159 9.74 2.07 -15.02
CA ILE A 159 9.55 2.52 -16.43
C ILE A 159 8.52 3.65 -16.53
N TYR A 160 7.63 3.79 -15.56
CA TYR A 160 6.67 4.91 -15.45
C TYR A 160 7.11 5.99 -14.44
N GLY A 161 8.30 5.87 -13.85
CA GLY A 161 8.78 6.72 -12.76
C GLY A 161 8.88 8.21 -13.06
N ASN A 162 8.84 8.61 -14.34
CA ASN A 162 8.86 10.00 -14.80
C ASN A 162 7.48 10.53 -15.22
N GLN A 163 6.41 9.73 -15.10
CA GLN A 163 5.06 10.21 -15.35
C GLN A 163 4.57 11.05 -14.17
N PHE A 164 4.07 12.27 -14.44
CA PHE A 164 3.61 13.20 -13.39
C PHE A 164 2.20 12.84 -12.88
N CYS A 165 2.05 11.64 -12.33
CA CYS A 165 0.82 11.13 -11.72
C CYS A 165 1.16 10.24 -10.53
N GLU A 166 0.15 9.93 -9.71
CA GLU A 166 0.26 8.95 -8.63
C GLU A 166 0.14 7.53 -9.20
N TRP A 167 -0.88 7.29 -9.99
CA TRP A 167 -1.15 6.01 -10.66
C TRP A 167 -1.70 6.24 -12.07
N LEU A 168 -1.61 5.21 -12.90
CA LEU A 168 -2.05 5.22 -14.29
C LEU A 168 -2.49 3.82 -14.73
N THR A 169 -3.35 3.76 -15.76
CA THR A 169 -3.54 2.52 -16.52
C THR A 169 -2.36 2.36 -17.47
N PRO A 170 -1.57 1.27 -17.36
CA PRO A 170 -0.38 1.12 -18.20
C PRO A 170 -0.72 0.83 -19.66
N ASP A 171 0.06 1.41 -20.58
CA ASP A 171 0.14 0.97 -21.96
C ASP A 171 0.98 -0.31 -22.01
N LEU A 172 0.35 -1.46 -22.24
CA LEU A 172 1.00 -2.78 -22.24
C LEU A 172 2.01 -2.93 -23.37
N ASP A 173 1.82 -2.26 -24.50
CA ASP A 173 2.79 -2.21 -25.58
C ASP A 173 4.01 -1.36 -25.21
N PHE A 174 3.81 -0.29 -24.46
CA PHE A 174 4.93 0.50 -23.91
C PHE A 174 5.73 -0.32 -22.90
N VAL A 175 5.09 -1.12 -22.03
CA VAL A 175 5.78 -2.03 -21.11
C VAL A 175 6.69 -2.97 -21.88
N ARG A 176 6.14 -3.63 -22.93
CA ARG A 176 6.91 -4.53 -23.78
C ARG A 176 8.09 -3.83 -24.47
N ARG A 177 7.86 -2.65 -25.07
CA ARG A 177 8.92 -1.89 -25.73
C ARG A 177 9.98 -1.35 -24.77
N SER A 178 9.62 -1.12 -23.52
CA SER A 178 10.55 -0.66 -22.48
C SER A 178 11.49 -1.76 -22.00
N ASP A 179 11.16 -3.01 -22.27
CA ASP A 179 11.97 -4.20 -21.96
C ASP A 179 12.52 -4.17 -20.52
N PRO A 180 11.64 -4.20 -19.48
CA PRO A 180 12.09 -4.14 -18.09
C PRO A 180 12.89 -5.38 -17.72
N GLU A 181 13.87 -5.19 -16.82
CA GLU A 181 14.74 -6.25 -16.28
C GLU A 181 14.10 -7.01 -15.13
N ALA A 182 13.06 -6.42 -14.50
CA ALA A 182 12.25 -7.08 -13.49
C ALA A 182 10.77 -6.66 -13.62
N ILE A 183 9.87 -7.57 -13.27
CA ILE A 183 8.44 -7.33 -13.19
C ILE A 183 7.96 -7.72 -11.79
N PHE A 184 7.28 -6.80 -11.10
CA PHE A 184 6.57 -7.06 -9.85
C PHE A 184 5.07 -7.00 -10.12
N TYR A 185 4.37 -8.05 -9.75
CA TYR A 185 2.92 -8.16 -9.93
C TYR A 185 2.23 -8.42 -8.60
N GLU A 186 1.21 -7.63 -8.30
CA GLU A 186 0.30 -7.86 -7.17
C GLU A 186 -1.08 -8.22 -7.69
N ALA A 187 -1.52 -9.42 -7.36
CA ALA A 187 -2.86 -9.87 -7.71
C ALA A 187 -3.92 -9.17 -6.85
N LYS A 188 -5.14 -9.07 -7.37
CA LYS A 188 -6.26 -8.48 -6.65
C LYS A 188 -6.44 -9.12 -5.27
N MET A 189 -6.65 -8.27 -4.27
CA MET A 189 -6.89 -8.69 -2.88
C MET A 189 -7.97 -9.77 -2.81
N TYR A 190 -7.68 -10.84 -2.04
CA TYR A 190 -8.51 -12.05 -1.88
C TYR A 190 -8.73 -12.90 -3.14
N SER A 191 -8.02 -12.64 -4.23
CA SER A 191 -8.01 -13.55 -5.37
C SER A 191 -7.27 -14.86 -5.03
N ARG A 192 -7.51 -15.89 -5.84
CA ARG A 192 -6.77 -17.16 -5.79
C ARG A 192 -5.70 -17.24 -6.90
N PHE A 193 -5.21 -16.08 -7.31
CA PHE A 193 -4.22 -15.95 -8.36
C PHE A 193 -2.86 -16.49 -7.88
N ASP A 194 -2.22 -17.34 -8.70
CA ASP A 194 -0.96 -17.97 -8.39
C ASP A 194 0.10 -17.75 -9.49
N GLU A 195 1.27 -18.34 -9.34
CA GLU A 195 2.38 -18.23 -10.29
C GLU A 195 2.02 -18.81 -11.69
N LYS A 196 1.10 -19.78 -11.78
CA LYS A 196 0.66 -20.34 -13.06
C LYS A 196 -0.28 -19.37 -13.77
N ASP A 197 -1.14 -18.69 -13.00
CA ASP A 197 -2.02 -17.65 -13.54
C ASP A 197 -1.18 -16.47 -14.04
N LEU A 198 -0.14 -16.10 -13.31
CA LEU A 198 0.81 -15.07 -13.74
C LEU A 198 1.52 -15.46 -15.04
N ALA A 199 2.03 -16.67 -15.12
CA ALA A 199 2.67 -17.17 -16.36
C ALA A 199 1.68 -17.15 -17.54
N GLY A 200 0.43 -17.57 -17.32
CA GLY A 200 -0.62 -17.49 -18.32
C GLY A 200 -0.92 -16.07 -18.80
N LEU A 201 -0.97 -15.12 -17.86
CA LEU A 201 -1.15 -13.70 -18.15
C LEU A 201 -0.02 -13.11 -19.01
N LEU A 202 1.22 -13.50 -18.74
CA LEU A 202 2.38 -13.04 -19.53
C LEU A 202 2.31 -13.54 -20.96
N VAL A 203 1.94 -14.80 -21.16
CA VAL A 203 1.71 -15.40 -22.49
C VAL A 203 0.57 -14.70 -23.23
N GLU A 204 -0.57 -14.47 -22.55
CA GLU A 204 -1.72 -13.75 -23.13
C GLU A 204 -1.34 -12.35 -23.62
N ARG A 205 -0.45 -11.66 -22.88
CA ARG A 205 0.08 -10.33 -23.24
C ARG A 205 1.16 -10.37 -24.32
N GLY A 206 1.64 -11.54 -24.71
CA GLY A 206 2.75 -11.70 -25.66
C GLY A 206 4.06 -11.13 -25.12
N TRP A 207 4.35 -11.34 -23.83
CA TRP A 207 5.53 -10.79 -23.14
C TRP A 207 6.70 -11.79 -23.01
N ASP A 208 6.63 -12.91 -23.73
CA ASP A 208 7.68 -13.95 -23.70
C ASP A 208 9.07 -13.43 -24.10
N ASP A 209 9.14 -12.33 -24.84
CA ASP A 209 10.37 -11.71 -25.31
C ASP A 209 10.96 -10.65 -24.39
N ILE A 210 10.23 -10.24 -23.32
CA ILE A 210 10.72 -9.28 -22.32
C ILE A 210 11.89 -9.88 -21.53
N CYS A 211 12.92 -9.09 -21.27
CA CYS A 211 14.11 -9.49 -20.51
C CYS A 211 13.74 -10.12 -19.15
N ALA A 212 12.89 -9.48 -18.36
CA ALA A 212 12.44 -10.02 -17.07
C ALA A 212 11.80 -11.42 -17.18
N VAL A 213 11.07 -11.70 -18.26
CA VAL A 213 10.41 -13.00 -18.44
C VAL A 213 11.43 -14.07 -18.83
N LYS A 214 12.36 -13.75 -19.74
CA LYS A 214 13.43 -14.68 -20.17
C LYS A 214 14.38 -15.06 -19.04
N GLU A 215 14.68 -14.09 -18.16
CA GLU A 215 15.62 -14.29 -17.04
C GLU A 215 14.91 -14.81 -15.77
N GLY A 216 13.57 -14.95 -15.79
CA GLY A 216 12.81 -15.42 -14.64
C GLY A 216 12.66 -14.37 -13.51
N HIS A 217 12.87 -13.08 -13.82
CA HIS A 217 12.74 -11.97 -12.86
C HIS A 217 11.31 -11.41 -12.84
N VAL A 218 10.33 -12.29 -12.79
CA VAL A 218 8.90 -11.94 -12.62
C VAL A 218 8.45 -12.42 -11.26
N PHE A 219 8.00 -11.50 -10.44
CA PHE A 219 7.74 -11.75 -9.02
C PHE A 219 6.30 -11.45 -8.66
N LEU A 220 5.57 -12.49 -8.23
CA LEU A 220 4.23 -12.36 -7.66
C LEU A 220 4.34 -11.92 -6.20
N ALA A 221 3.66 -10.85 -5.84
CA ALA A 221 3.57 -10.39 -4.46
C ALA A 221 2.93 -11.47 -3.56
N PRO A 222 3.42 -11.67 -2.33
CA PRO A 222 2.96 -12.75 -1.47
C PRO A 222 1.56 -12.49 -0.87
N GLY A 223 0.82 -13.56 -0.72
CA GLY A 223 -0.41 -13.62 0.07
C GLY A 223 -1.64 -13.05 -0.61
N PRO A 224 -2.80 -13.16 0.06
CA PRO A 224 -4.08 -12.71 -0.49
C PRO A 224 -4.44 -11.27 -0.12
N LEU A 225 -3.57 -10.54 0.57
CA LEU A 225 -3.79 -9.15 1.00
C LEU A 225 -2.95 -8.21 0.17
N ASP A 226 -3.41 -6.96 0.09
CA ASP A 226 -2.63 -5.87 -0.49
C ASP A 226 -1.20 -5.86 0.10
N PHE A 227 -0.21 -5.90 -0.74
CA PHE A 227 1.20 -5.95 -0.35
C PHE A 227 1.90 -4.64 -0.71
N PHE A 228 1.89 -4.28 -1.99
CA PHE A 228 2.38 -2.99 -2.47
C PHE A 228 1.32 -1.90 -2.33
N ALA A 229 0.04 -2.23 -2.52
CA ALA A 229 -1.05 -1.26 -2.36
C ALA A 229 -1.25 -0.79 -0.92
N HIS A 230 -0.71 -1.51 0.07
CA HIS A 230 -0.82 -1.18 1.48
C HIS A 230 0.22 -0.13 1.90
N HIS A 231 -0.19 1.12 2.03
CA HIS A 231 0.68 2.26 2.40
C HIS A 231 0.89 2.42 3.92
N GLY A 232 0.84 1.31 4.67
CA GLY A 232 1.07 1.27 6.12
C GLY A 232 2.50 0.88 6.51
N PRO A 233 2.79 0.75 7.82
CA PRO A 233 4.09 0.35 8.33
C PRO A 233 4.67 -0.92 7.72
N SER A 234 3.84 -1.95 7.43
CA SER A 234 4.29 -3.20 6.82
C SER A 234 4.83 -3.02 5.39
N PHE A 235 4.45 -1.96 4.68
CA PHE A 235 5.10 -1.65 3.40
C PHE A 235 6.62 -1.44 3.57
N VAL A 236 7.02 -0.72 4.61
CA VAL A 236 8.43 -0.43 4.91
C VAL A 236 9.15 -1.63 5.53
N THR A 237 8.44 -2.42 6.37
CA THR A 237 9.07 -3.50 7.13
C THR A 237 9.01 -4.86 6.45
N GLU A 238 8.14 -5.03 5.45
CA GLU A 238 7.92 -6.29 4.75
C GLU A 238 8.06 -6.15 3.23
N ALA A 239 7.29 -5.24 2.59
CA ALA A 239 7.26 -5.13 1.13
C ALA A 239 8.60 -4.66 0.53
N MET A 240 9.20 -3.62 1.09
CA MET A 240 10.50 -3.14 0.63
C MET A 240 11.64 -4.16 0.85
N PRO A 241 11.80 -4.80 2.03
CA PRO A 241 12.77 -5.87 2.22
C PRO A 241 12.55 -7.06 1.28
N TRP A 242 11.31 -7.45 1.06
CA TRP A 242 10.98 -8.53 0.13
C TRP A 242 11.38 -8.16 -1.31
N MET A 243 11.01 -6.96 -1.78
CA MET A 243 11.42 -6.48 -3.11
C MET A 243 12.94 -6.48 -3.25
N ARG A 244 13.65 -6.00 -2.21
CA ARG A 244 15.12 -6.00 -2.17
C ARG A 244 15.68 -7.41 -2.35
N THR A 245 15.17 -8.39 -1.60
CA THR A 245 15.62 -9.79 -1.69
C THR A 245 15.45 -10.35 -3.11
N LYS A 246 14.32 -10.02 -3.78
CA LYS A 246 14.07 -10.44 -5.15
C LYS A 246 15.01 -9.83 -6.20
N LEU A 247 15.71 -8.78 -5.83
CA LEU A 247 16.67 -8.09 -6.69
C LEU A 247 18.11 -8.53 -6.44
N GLU A 248 18.37 -9.30 -5.36
CA GLU A 248 19.68 -9.87 -5.04
C GLU A 248 19.97 -11.18 -5.81
N ASP A 249 18.90 -11.85 -6.23
CA ASP A 249 18.96 -13.09 -7.02
C ASP A 249 19.16 -12.76 -8.52
#